data_d6156b264e3157cf643e832d71342500
#
_entry.id   d6156b264e3157cf643e832d71342500
#
_cell.length_a   1.000
_cell.length_b   1.000
_cell.length_c   1.000
_cell.angle_alpha   90.00
_cell.angle_beta   90.00
_cell.angle_gamma   90.00
#
_symmetry.space_group_name_H-M   'P 1'
#
loop_
_entity.id
_entity.type
_entity.pdbx_description
1 polymer ?
#
loop_
_entity_poly.entity_id
_entity_poly.type
_entity_poly.pdbx_seq_one_letter_code
_entity_poly.pdbx_strand_id
1 'polypeptide(L)'
;DYFKNNSFFYSKYKKIANKYFPKNTNGYFLDSKKLYTNFEYVDYKKAKNLKRTISEKDQKIVVQLEKRLLILKKKFKLNKIKPLIITQVTYSGLSDQKLFLVNEKIKEFSKDNDWPIIKLDELIKMDPYDFYDEVHTTPKGSEKISNLIYPYLKEILYNKNQL
;
A
#
# COMPACT_ATOMS: atom_id res chain seq x y z
N ASP A 1 -0.38 -15.48 -23.43
CA ASP A 1 -1.02 -14.80 -24.58
C ASP A 1 -2.48 -15.18 -24.79
N TYR A 2 -2.94 -16.36 -24.34
CA TYR A 2 -4.34 -16.81 -24.43
C TYR A 2 -5.31 -15.86 -23.69
N PHE A 3 -4.95 -15.41 -22.50
CA PHE A 3 -5.76 -14.48 -21.70
C PHE A 3 -5.85 -13.06 -22.31
N LYS A 4 -4.82 -12.61 -23.03
CA LYS A 4 -4.84 -11.29 -23.69
C LYS A 4 -5.85 -11.20 -24.83
N ASN A 5 -6.05 -12.30 -25.55
CA ASN A 5 -6.87 -12.28 -26.76
C ASN A 5 -8.35 -12.60 -26.49
N ASN A 6 -8.69 -13.26 -25.39
CA ASN A 6 -10.03 -13.76 -25.11
C ASN A 6 -10.73 -13.15 -23.89
N SER A 7 -10.10 -12.23 -23.18
CA SER A 7 -10.74 -11.57 -22.02
C SER A 7 -11.57 -10.37 -22.47
N PHE A 8 -12.88 -10.44 -22.23
CA PHE A 8 -13.81 -9.31 -22.40
C PHE A 8 -13.35 -8.06 -21.63
N PHE A 9 -12.82 -8.25 -20.41
CA PHE A 9 -12.27 -7.18 -19.60
C PHE A 9 -11.03 -6.56 -20.20
N TYR A 10 -10.12 -7.37 -20.78
CA TYR A 10 -8.92 -6.86 -21.44
C TYR A 10 -9.26 -6.03 -22.69
N SER A 11 -10.22 -6.49 -23.51
CA SER A 11 -10.66 -5.74 -24.69
C SER A 11 -11.33 -4.41 -24.31
N LYS A 12 -12.15 -4.42 -23.26
CA LYS A 12 -12.80 -3.21 -22.72
C LYS A 12 -11.82 -2.25 -22.08
N TYR A 13 -10.86 -2.77 -21.30
CA TYR A 13 -9.75 -2.02 -20.75
C TYR A 13 -8.89 -1.36 -21.84
N LYS A 14 -8.55 -2.11 -22.89
CA LYS A 14 -7.78 -1.61 -24.04
C LYS A 14 -8.52 -0.50 -24.80
N LYS A 15 -9.85 -0.60 -24.94
CA LYS A 15 -10.69 0.46 -25.54
C LYS A 15 -10.71 1.72 -24.68
N ILE A 16 -10.86 1.57 -23.35
CA ILE A 16 -10.85 2.68 -22.39
C ILE A 16 -9.46 3.30 -22.33
N ALA A 17 -8.40 2.49 -22.19
CA ALA A 17 -7.02 2.96 -22.18
C ALA A 17 -6.66 3.72 -23.47
N ASN A 18 -7.04 3.20 -24.64
CA ASN A 18 -6.78 3.88 -25.92
C ASN A 18 -7.57 5.20 -26.09
N LYS A 19 -8.74 5.32 -25.43
CA LYS A 19 -9.55 6.54 -25.46
C LYS A 19 -9.02 7.65 -24.56
N TYR A 20 -8.53 7.29 -23.38
CA TYR A 20 -8.11 8.25 -22.34
C TYR A 20 -6.59 8.41 -22.28
N PHE A 21 -5.84 7.44 -22.81
CA PHE A 21 -4.38 7.45 -22.87
C PHE A 21 -3.95 7.25 -24.34
N PRO A 22 -3.87 8.32 -25.14
CA PRO A 22 -3.46 8.22 -26.52
C PRO A 22 -2.06 7.59 -26.64
N LYS A 23 -1.85 6.78 -27.67
CA LYS A 23 -0.67 5.94 -27.95
C LYS A 23 0.71 6.62 -27.88
N ASN A 24 0.76 7.96 -27.77
CA ASN A 24 1.99 8.73 -27.63
C ASN A 24 2.39 8.99 -26.16
N THR A 25 1.63 8.52 -25.19
CA THR A 25 2.20 8.30 -23.88
C THR A 25 3.06 7.05 -24.00
N ASN A 26 4.34 7.20 -24.38
CA ASN A 26 5.38 6.32 -23.85
C ASN A 26 5.04 6.19 -22.39
N GLY A 27 4.49 5.02 -22.02
CA GLY A 27 3.81 4.85 -20.74
C GLY A 27 4.62 5.52 -19.67
N TYR A 28 4.00 6.02 -18.63
CA TYR A 28 4.66 6.58 -17.45
C TYR A 28 5.59 5.54 -16.80
N PHE A 29 6.47 4.97 -17.58
CA PHE A 29 7.74 4.47 -17.13
C PHE A 29 8.51 5.74 -16.82
N LEU A 30 8.35 6.24 -15.60
CA LEU A 30 9.32 7.14 -15.02
C LEU A 30 10.67 6.57 -15.43
N ASP A 31 11.46 7.40 -16.14
CA ASP A 31 12.78 7.01 -16.59
C ASP A 31 13.45 6.35 -15.39
N SER A 32 13.50 5.01 -15.40
CA SER A 32 13.95 4.22 -14.26
C SER A 32 15.32 4.71 -13.80
N LYS A 33 16.13 5.23 -14.73
CA LYS A 33 17.42 5.86 -14.44
C LYS A 33 17.29 7.09 -13.52
N LYS A 34 16.24 7.91 -13.63
CA LYS A 34 16.03 9.07 -12.74
C LYS A 34 15.55 8.67 -11.35
N LEU A 35 14.77 7.58 -11.23
CA LEU A 35 14.35 7.07 -9.93
C LEU A 35 15.52 6.51 -9.12
N TYR A 36 16.60 6.07 -9.79
CA TYR A 36 17.69 5.33 -9.13
C TYR A 36 18.92 6.18 -8.79
N THR A 37 19.04 7.41 -9.27
CA THR A 37 20.25 8.22 -9.09
C THR A 37 20.46 8.78 -7.69
N ASN A 38 19.41 8.87 -6.84
CA ASN A 38 19.52 9.34 -5.45
C ASN A 38 18.62 8.53 -4.52
N PHE A 39 18.56 7.21 -4.71
CA PHE A 39 17.67 6.36 -3.94
C PHE A 39 18.26 6.04 -2.57
N GLU A 40 17.59 6.49 -1.53
CA GLU A 40 17.82 6.05 -0.16
C GLU A 40 16.55 5.42 0.39
N TYR A 41 16.59 4.11 0.62
CA TYR A 41 15.48 3.41 1.27
C TYR A 41 15.46 3.70 2.76
N VAL A 42 14.36 4.24 3.24
CA VAL A 42 14.14 4.52 4.66
C VAL A 42 13.25 3.43 5.25
N ASP A 43 13.86 2.45 5.93
CA ASP A 43 13.12 1.43 6.67
C ASP A 43 12.41 2.02 7.91
N TYR A 44 11.57 1.20 8.55
CA TYR A 44 10.79 1.63 9.71
C TYR A 44 11.66 2.11 10.88
N LYS A 45 12.76 1.41 11.20
CA LYS A 45 13.64 1.77 12.30
C LYS A 45 14.28 3.13 12.05
N LYS A 46 14.78 3.36 10.84
CA LYS A 46 15.34 4.63 10.42
C LYS A 46 14.29 5.73 10.43
N ALA A 47 13.10 5.47 9.86
CA ALA A 47 11.99 6.42 9.84
C ALA A 47 11.55 6.86 11.24
N LYS A 48 11.49 5.93 12.20
CA LYS A 48 11.13 6.21 13.60
C LYS A 48 12.15 7.11 14.32
N ASN A 49 13.42 7.00 13.96
CA ASN A 49 14.50 7.77 14.57
C ASN A 49 14.74 9.14 13.91
N LEU A 50 14.10 9.40 12.76
CA LEU A 50 14.20 10.71 12.13
C LEU A 50 13.51 11.77 12.97
N LYS A 51 14.24 12.86 13.28
CA LYS A 51 13.62 14.06 13.85
C LYS A 51 12.75 14.72 12.78
N ARG A 52 11.45 14.61 12.93
CA ARG A 52 10.46 15.14 11.98
C ARG A 52 9.69 16.29 12.60
N THR A 53 9.61 17.39 11.90
CA THR A 53 8.73 18.50 12.27
C THR A 53 7.35 18.23 11.66
N ILE A 54 6.35 18.00 12.50
CA ILE A 54 4.98 17.74 12.03
C ILE A 54 4.33 19.08 11.73
N SER A 55 4.03 19.34 10.46
CA SER A 55 3.35 20.54 10.02
C SER A 55 1.85 20.48 10.36
N GLU A 56 1.17 21.64 10.41
CA GLU A 56 -0.31 21.68 10.55
C GLU A 56 -1.02 20.91 9.42
N LYS A 57 -0.44 20.91 8.22
CA LYS A 57 -0.96 20.15 7.08
C LYS A 57 -0.91 18.65 7.34
N ASP A 58 0.18 18.17 7.92
CA ASP A 58 0.33 16.75 8.25
C ASP A 58 -0.65 16.35 9.36
N GLN A 59 -0.82 17.20 10.38
CA GLN A 59 -1.82 16.99 11.43
C GLN A 59 -3.24 16.91 10.85
N LYS A 60 -3.60 17.79 9.93
CA LYS A 60 -4.91 17.75 9.23
C LYS A 60 -5.12 16.43 8.49
N ILE A 61 -4.10 15.88 7.86
CA ILE A 61 -4.17 14.57 7.17
C ILE A 61 -4.49 13.46 8.18
N VAL A 62 -3.79 13.41 9.30
CA VAL A 62 -4.01 12.41 10.36
C VAL A 62 -5.43 12.49 10.93
N VAL A 63 -5.91 13.72 11.23
CA VAL A 63 -7.28 13.94 11.73
C VAL A 63 -8.33 13.50 10.70
N GLN A 64 -8.13 13.81 9.43
CA GLN A 64 -9.04 13.38 8.37
C GLN A 64 -9.04 11.84 8.20
N LEU A 65 -7.87 11.22 8.30
CA LEU A 65 -7.76 9.76 8.27
C LEU A 65 -8.56 9.13 9.41
N GLU A 66 -8.38 9.62 10.63
CA GLU A 66 -9.09 9.13 11.80
C GLU A 66 -10.62 9.21 11.62
N LYS A 67 -11.13 10.33 11.14
CA LYS A 67 -12.57 10.48 10.81
C LYS A 67 -13.04 9.41 9.81
N ARG A 68 -12.24 9.13 8.77
CA ARG A 68 -12.55 8.10 7.77
C ARG A 68 -12.53 6.70 8.38
N LEU A 69 -11.55 6.39 9.23
CA LEU A 69 -11.46 5.12 9.93
C LEU A 69 -12.66 4.90 10.87
N LEU A 70 -13.14 5.94 11.56
CA LEU A 70 -14.35 5.87 12.36
C LEU A 70 -15.61 5.58 11.53
N ILE A 71 -15.71 6.16 10.33
CA ILE A 71 -16.81 5.86 9.39
C ILE A 71 -16.72 4.39 8.94
N LEU A 72 -15.53 3.91 8.57
CA LEU A 72 -15.31 2.51 8.19
C LEU A 72 -15.65 1.56 9.34
N LYS A 73 -15.24 1.88 10.58
CA LYS A 73 -15.59 1.09 11.77
C LYS A 73 -17.11 0.92 11.92
N LYS A 74 -17.87 2.01 11.78
CA LYS A 74 -19.33 1.95 11.82
C LYS A 74 -19.90 1.05 10.73
N LYS A 75 -19.41 1.20 9.48
CA LYS A 75 -19.86 0.38 8.35
C LYS A 75 -19.51 -1.11 8.53
N PHE A 76 -18.31 -1.42 8.99
CA PHE A 76 -17.89 -2.80 9.24
C PHE A 76 -18.73 -3.46 10.33
N LYS A 77 -19.01 -2.71 11.42
CA LYS A 77 -19.88 -3.20 12.51
C LYS A 77 -21.31 -3.48 12.00
N LEU A 78 -21.89 -2.56 11.23
CA LEU A 78 -23.25 -2.73 10.67
C LEU A 78 -23.36 -3.94 9.74
N ASN A 79 -22.33 -4.19 8.93
CA ASN A 79 -22.31 -5.26 7.95
C ASN A 79 -21.65 -6.55 8.47
N LYS A 80 -21.30 -6.63 9.76
CA LYS A 80 -20.61 -7.77 10.38
C LYS A 80 -19.32 -8.16 9.65
N ILE A 81 -18.59 -7.17 9.10
CA ILE A 81 -17.32 -7.36 8.40
C ILE A 81 -16.19 -7.31 9.43
N LYS A 82 -15.31 -8.31 9.42
CA LYS A 82 -14.04 -8.29 10.15
C LYS A 82 -12.97 -7.76 9.19
N PRO A 83 -12.43 -6.55 9.39
CA PRO A 83 -11.40 -6.00 8.50
C PRO A 83 -10.07 -6.69 8.78
N LEU A 84 -9.22 -6.75 7.77
CA LEU A 84 -7.79 -6.94 7.88
C LEU A 84 -7.11 -5.73 7.30
N ILE A 85 -6.24 -5.12 8.07
CA ILE A 85 -5.53 -3.91 7.68
C ILE A 85 -4.10 -4.27 7.29
N ILE A 86 -3.56 -3.57 6.29
CA ILE A 86 -2.17 -3.71 5.87
C ILE A 86 -1.60 -2.31 5.73
N THR A 87 -0.45 -2.04 6.37
CA THR A 87 0.27 -0.77 6.19
C THR A 87 0.94 -0.73 4.82
N GLN A 88 1.22 0.46 4.33
CA GLN A 88 1.74 0.67 2.99
C GLN A 88 3.23 1.02 3.00
N VAL A 89 3.92 0.63 1.93
CA VAL A 89 5.28 1.05 1.62
C VAL A 89 5.34 1.68 0.23
N THR A 90 6.34 2.51 0.00
CA THR A 90 6.67 3.07 -1.31
C THR A 90 8.06 2.63 -1.74
N TYR A 91 8.46 3.00 -2.95
CA TYR A 91 9.80 2.68 -3.48
C TYR A 91 10.93 3.20 -2.57
N SER A 92 10.74 4.34 -1.90
CA SER A 92 11.69 4.94 -0.95
C SER A 92 11.43 4.53 0.51
N GLY A 93 10.60 3.51 0.73
CA GLY A 93 10.20 3.06 2.05
C GLY A 93 9.32 4.10 2.75
N LEU A 94 9.75 4.56 3.92
CA LEU A 94 9.04 5.54 4.75
C LEU A 94 9.76 6.90 4.77
N SER A 95 10.41 7.28 3.68
CA SER A 95 11.03 8.61 3.54
C SER A 95 9.96 9.71 3.57
N ASP A 96 8.77 9.48 3.00
CA ASP A 96 7.63 10.40 3.09
C ASP A 96 7.06 10.41 4.52
N GLN A 97 7.14 11.59 5.14
CA GLN A 97 6.61 11.82 6.48
C GLN A 97 5.11 11.55 6.56
N LYS A 98 4.34 11.88 5.53
CA LYS A 98 2.88 11.68 5.53
C LYS A 98 2.55 10.20 5.55
N LEU A 99 3.23 9.40 4.73
CA LEU A 99 3.06 7.96 4.71
C LEU A 99 3.40 7.35 6.08
N PHE A 100 4.51 7.78 6.69
CA PHE A 100 4.88 7.32 8.03
C PHE A 100 3.78 7.64 9.05
N LEU A 101 3.29 8.88 9.10
CA LEU A 101 2.24 9.30 10.03
C LEU A 101 0.91 8.56 9.78
N VAL A 102 0.55 8.34 8.52
CA VAL A 102 -0.63 7.57 8.13
C VAL A 102 -0.52 6.12 8.62
N ASN A 103 0.62 5.47 8.40
CA ASN A 103 0.84 4.11 8.86
C ASN A 103 0.79 4.00 10.40
N GLU A 104 1.44 4.93 11.12
CA GLU A 104 1.41 4.95 12.59
C GLU A 104 -0.04 5.13 13.11
N LYS A 105 -0.81 6.04 12.50
CA LYS A 105 -2.22 6.23 12.89
C LYS A 105 -3.08 5.01 12.59
N ILE A 106 -2.83 4.32 11.50
CA ILE A 106 -3.51 3.07 11.15
C ILE A 106 -3.18 1.97 12.18
N LYS A 107 -1.92 1.85 12.60
CA LYS A 107 -1.48 0.89 13.61
C LYS A 107 -2.14 1.16 14.97
N GLU A 108 -2.13 2.42 15.42
CA GLU A 108 -2.80 2.85 16.64
C GLU A 108 -4.29 2.50 16.60
N PHE A 109 -4.98 2.93 15.55
CA PHE A 109 -6.41 2.70 15.38
C PHE A 109 -6.76 1.21 15.32
N SER A 110 -5.95 0.40 14.65
CA SER A 110 -6.14 -1.06 14.58
C SER A 110 -6.00 -1.71 15.96
N LYS A 111 -5.00 -1.29 16.73
CA LYS A 111 -4.79 -1.75 18.11
C LYS A 111 -5.98 -1.41 19.00
N ASP A 112 -6.46 -0.16 18.95
CA ASP A 112 -7.56 0.33 19.80
C ASP A 112 -8.93 -0.30 19.45
N ASN A 113 -9.02 -0.98 18.30
CA ASN A 113 -10.25 -1.60 17.83
C ASN A 113 -10.14 -3.12 17.61
N ASP A 114 -9.05 -3.75 18.08
CA ASP A 114 -8.77 -5.18 17.91
C ASP A 114 -8.87 -5.65 16.46
N TRP A 115 -8.42 -4.80 15.52
CA TRP A 115 -8.38 -5.15 14.12
C TRP A 115 -7.07 -5.85 13.79
N PRO A 116 -7.12 -7.03 13.15
CA PRO A 116 -5.91 -7.67 12.64
C PRO A 116 -5.16 -6.74 11.70
N ILE A 117 -3.85 -6.64 11.87
CA ILE A 117 -3.01 -5.78 11.05
C ILE A 117 -1.74 -6.49 10.63
N ILE A 118 -1.39 -6.37 9.35
CA ILE A 118 -0.08 -6.74 8.82
C ILE A 118 0.72 -5.46 8.65
N LYS A 119 1.76 -5.32 9.46
CA LYS A 119 2.64 -4.14 9.46
C LYS A 119 3.67 -4.27 8.34
N LEU A 120 3.22 -4.18 7.09
CA LEU A 120 4.08 -4.37 5.92
C LEU A 120 5.29 -3.43 5.93
N ASP A 121 5.11 -2.20 6.38
CA ASP A 121 6.16 -1.19 6.50
C ASP A 121 7.27 -1.54 7.50
N GLU A 122 6.99 -2.42 8.47
CA GLU A 122 7.98 -2.92 9.44
C GLU A 122 8.65 -4.23 8.97
N LEU A 123 7.92 -5.02 8.17
CA LEU A 123 8.30 -6.39 7.82
C LEU A 123 9.05 -6.50 6.50
N ILE A 124 8.81 -5.59 5.55
CA ILE A 124 9.36 -5.69 4.20
C ILE A 124 10.42 -4.64 3.92
N LYS A 125 11.49 -5.07 3.23
CA LYS A 125 12.42 -4.17 2.58
C LYS A 125 12.26 -4.31 1.08
N MET A 126 11.79 -3.25 0.45
CA MET A 126 11.62 -3.20 -1.00
C MET A 126 12.91 -2.69 -1.67
N ASP A 127 13.06 -3.08 -2.92
CA ASP A 127 14.11 -2.63 -3.82
C ASP A 127 13.51 -1.63 -4.82
N PRO A 128 14.23 -0.65 -5.35
CA PRO A 128 13.72 0.24 -6.40
C PRO A 128 13.13 -0.51 -7.60
N TYR A 129 13.73 -1.64 -7.98
CA TYR A 129 13.24 -2.49 -9.07
C TYR A 129 11.95 -3.26 -8.75
N ASP A 130 11.48 -3.19 -7.50
CA ASP A 130 10.17 -3.72 -7.10
C ASP A 130 9.03 -2.77 -7.45
N PHE A 131 9.33 -1.56 -7.98
CA PHE A 131 8.34 -0.54 -8.32
C PHE A 131 8.47 -0.06 -9.77
N TYR A 132 7.34 0.28 -10.39
CA TYR A 132 7.27 0.99 -11.67
C TYR A 132 7.39 2.50 -11.49
N ASP A 133 6.85 3.01 -10.38
CA ASP A 133 6.85 4.41 -9.97
C ASP A 133 6.93 4.48 -8.44
N GLU A 134 6.55 5.60 -7.84
CA GLU A 134 6.64 5.79 -6.39
C GLU A 134 5.81 4.79 -5.56
N VAL A 135 4.72 4.24 -6.13
CA VAL A 135 3.73 3.47 -5.37
C VAL A 135 3.32 2.15 -6.04
N HIS A 136 3.43 2.04 -7.36
CA HIS A 136 2.96 0.86 -8.09
C HIS A 136 4.07 -0.18 -8.22
N THR A 137 3.81 -1.36 -7.69
CA THR A 137 4.78 -2.46 -7.70
C THR A 137 4.86 -3.16 -9.04
N THR A 138 6.08 -3.60 -9.41
CA THR A 138 6.29 -4.54 -10.50
C THR A 138 5.74 -5.93 -10.15
N PRO A 139 5.63 -6.88 -11.09
CA PRO A 139 5.29 -8.27 -10.79
C PRO A 139 6.19 -8.86 -9.69
N LYS A 140 7.51 -8.58 -9.75
CA LYS A 140 8.49 -9.02 -8.73
C LYS A 140 8.19 -8.40 -7.36
N GLY A 141 7.91 -7.10 -7.31
CA GLY A 141 7.54 -6.41 -6.07
C GLY A 141 6.24 -6.94 -5.49
N SER A 142 5.23 -7.20 -6.34
CA SER A 142 3.95 -7.78 -5.94
C SER A 142 4.11 -9.21 -5.41
N GLU A 143 4.95 -10.03 -6.03
CA GLU A 143 5.28 -11.38 -5.56
C GLU A 143 5.93 -11.34 -4.18
N LYS A 144 6.88 -10.43 -3.98
CA LYS A 144 7.57 -10.24 -2.69
C LYS A 144 6.60 -9.87 -1.57
N ILE A 145 5.67 -8.95 -1.83
CA ILE A 145 4.60 -8.58 -0.90
C ILE A 145 3.68 -9.76 -0.63
N SER A 146 3.24 -10.46 -1.68
CA SER A 146 2.36 -11.63 -1.58
C SER A 146 2.97 -12.74 -0.73
N ASN A 147 4.22 -13.09 -0.97
CA ASN A 147 4.93 -14.12 -0.21
C ASN A 147 5.06 -13.77 1.27
N LEU A 148 5.19 -12.48 1.59
CA LEU A 148 5.21 -12.01 2.98
C LEU A 148 3.83 -12.04 3.63
N ILE A 149 2.79 -11.61 2.92
CA ILE A 149 1.43 -11.49 3.46
C ILE A 149 0.76 -12.88 3.61
N TYR A 150 1.03 -13.80 2.70
CA TYR A 150 0.35 -15.10 2.62
C TYR A 150 0.35 -15.91 3.94
N PRO A 151 1.46 -16.05 4.69
CA PRO A 151 1.46 -16.75 5.97
C PRO A 151 0.48 -16.13 6.99
N TYR A 152 0.43 -14.80 7.08
CA TYR A 152 -0.49 -14.09 7.98
C TYR A 152 -1.96 -14.29 7.58
N LEU A 153 -2.25 -14.23 6.28
CA LEU A 153 -3.60 -14.50 5.77
C LEU A 153 -4.02 -15.93 6.10
N LYS A 154 -3.11 -16.88 5.90
CA LYS A 154 -3.35 -18.29 6.22
C LYS A 154 -3.69 -18.45 7.70
N GLU A 155 -2.91 -17.89 8.59
CA GLU A 155 -3.15 -17.94 10.03
C GLU A 155 -4.52 -17.36 10.42
N ILE A 156 -4.85 -16.16 9.92
CA ILE A 156 -6.13 -15.49 10.17
C ILE A 156 -7.32 -16.32 9.67
N LEU A 157 -7.17 -16.99 8.52
CA LEU A 157 -8.24 -17.81 7.93
C LEU A 157 -8.39 -19.15 8.64
N TYR A 158 -7.29 -19.80 9.05
CA TYR A 158 -7.34 -21.10 9.72
C TYR A 158 -7.82 -20.99 11.18
N ASN A 159 -7.43 -19.94 11.90
CA ASN A 159 -7.90 -19.72 13.27
C ASN A 159 -9.41 -19.39 13.34
N LYS A 160 -10.05 -19.02 12.22
CA LYS A 160 -11.50 -18.86 12.14
C LYS A 160 -12.29 -20.19 12.12
N ASN A 161 -11.65 -21.28 11.73
CA ASN A 161 -12.31 -22.60 11.67
C ASN A 161 -12.30 -23.33 13.03
N GLN A 162 -11.77 -22.69 14.08
CA GLN A 162 -11.77 -23.21 15.46
C GLN A 162 -12.72 -22.42 16.40
N LEU A 163 -13.50 -21.49 15.87
CA LEU A 163 -14.57 -20.74 16.56
C LEU A 163 -15.94 -21.06 15.96
#